data_8ed5ecc129657b13a24f74f562d27216
#
_entry.id   8ed5ecc129657b13a24f74f562d27216
#
_cell.length_a   1.000
_cell.length_b   1.000
_cell.length_c   1.000
_cell.angle_alpha   90.00
_cell.angle_beta   90.00
_cell.angle_gamma   90.00
#
_symmetry.space_group_name_H-M   'P 1'
#
loop_
_entity.id
_entity.type
_entity.pdbx_description
1 polymer ?
#
loop_
_entity_poly.entity_id
_entity_poly.type
_entity_poly.pdbx_seq_one_letter_code
_entity_poly.pdbx_strand_id
1 'polypeptide(L)'
;LGCSSQLFAQSKYEYGPVSQRQEGVPQGKVTQHRWENSKVFPGTQRDYWIYVPAQYDKSKPASVMIFNDGGGYVRENGHSRAPVVFDNLIAQGKMPVTIGIFINPGVIPAEQAGGKPRRNRSFEYDSLGDLYARFLIEELLPEVEKSYNLTDSAEGRAICGLSSGGICAFTAAWERPDYFTKVVSYIGSFTNIRG
;
A
#
# COMPACT_ATOMS: atom_id res chain seq x y z
N LEU A 1 19.27 -45.54 -23.64
CA LEU A 1 18.34 -44.40 -23.84
C LEU A 1 18.40 -43.53 -22.59
N GLY A 2 19.29 -42.52 -22.60
CA GLY A 2 19.43 -41.56 -21.51
C GLY A 2 18.38 -40.46 -21.68
N CYS A 3 17.49 -40.32 -20.72
CA CYS A 3 16.55 -39.22 -20.63
C CYS A 3 17.30 -38.04 -20.00
N SER A 4 17.75 -37.09 -20.82
CA SER A 4 18.30 -35.81 -20.31
C SER A 4 17.17 -34.97 -19.79
N SER A 5 17.01 -34.92 -18.47
CA SER A 5 16.15 -33.93 -17.80
C SER A 5 16.79 -32.55 -17.99
N GLN A 6 16.28 -31.78 -18.94
CA GLN A 6 16.56 -30.36 -19.01
C GLN A 6 15.93 -29.68 -17.78
N LEU A 7 16.75 -29.36 -16.79
CA LEU A 7 16.43 -28.41 -15.74
C LEU A 7 16.21 -27.06 -16.42
N PHE A 8 14.96 -26.65 -16.57
CA PHE A 8 14.62 -25.27 -16.84
C PHE A 8 15.12 -24.45 -15.68
N ALA A 9 16.26 -23.79 -15.83
CA ALA A 9 16.72 -22.77 -14.89
C ALA A 9 15.60 -21.71 -14.86
N GLN A 10 14.95 -21.54 -13.70
CA GLN A 10 14.06 -20.40 -13.48
C GLN A 10 14.86 -19.15 -13.82
N SER A 11 14.41 -18.40 -14.83
CA SER A 11 15.02 -17.13 -15.17
C SER A 11 14.97 -16.25 -13.92
N LYS A 12 16.15 -15.84 -13.42
CA LYS A 12 16.25 -14.94 -12.28
C LYS A 12 15.52 -13.66 -12.66
N TYR A 13 14.48 -13.31 -11.89
CA TYR A 13 13.75 -12.06 -12.13
C TYR A 13 14.70 -10.87 -12.04
N GLU A 14 14.80 -10.10 -13.08
CA GLU A 14 15.61 -8.89 -13.13
C GLU A 14 14.70 -7.67 -13.05
N TYR A 15 15.09 -6.71 -12.21
CA TYR A 15 14.35 -5.47 -12.09
C TYR A 15 14.54 -4.61 -13.33
N GLY A 16 13.45 -4.08 -13.88
CA GLY A 16 13.52 -3.08 -14.93
C GLY A 16 14.16 -1.77 -14.43
N PRO A 17 14.58 -0.89 -15.37
CA PRO A 17 15.31 0.34 -15.03
C PRO A 17 14.61 1.23 -14.01
N VAL A 18 13.26 1.34 -14.08
CA VAL A 18 12.46 2.16 -13.15
C VAL A 18 12.50 1.64 -11.71
N SER A 19 12.79 0.35 -11.52
CA SER A 19 12.85 -0.29 -10.21
C SER A 19 14.26 -0.34 -9.63
N GLN A 20 15.22 0.31 -10.27
CA GLN A 20 16.61 0.43 -9.82
C GLN A 20 16.93 1.88 -9.49
N ARG A 21 17.75 2.11 -8.45
CA ARG A 21 18.25 3.45 -8.14
C ARG A 21 18.99 4.01 -9.34
N GLN A 22 18.67 5.24 -9.69
CA GLN A 22 19.31 5.97 -10.79
C GLN A 22 20.15 7.12 -10.23
N GLU A 23 21.31 7.32 -10.80
CA GLU A 23 22.19 8.43 -10.43
C GLU A 23 21.51 9.77 -10.73
N GLY A 24 21.67 10.74 -9.83
CA GLY A 24 21.09 12.08 -9.98
C GLY A 24 19.58 12.17 -9.68
N VAL A 25 18.89 11.06 -9.43
CA VAL A 25 17.47 11.08 -9.05
C VAL A 25 17.34 11.40 -7.56
N PRO A 26 16.64 12.50 -7.20
CA PRO A 26 16.39 12.84 -5.80
C PRO A 26 15.57 11.75 -5.10
N GLN A 27 16.01 11.35 -3.91
CA GLN A 27 15.38 10.29 -3.15
C GLN A 27 14.40 10.86 -2.12
N GLY A 28 13.19 10.31 -2.08
CA GLY A 28 12.21 10.60 -1.06
C GLY A 28 12.58 9.98 0.29
N LYS A 29 11.85 10.34 1.32
CA LYS A 29 12.04 9.86 2.69
C LYS A 29 10.90 8.94 3.10
N VAL A 30 11.24 7.80 3.69
CA VAL A 30 10.28 6.87 4.31
C VAL A 30 10.35 7.01 5.83
N THR A 31 9.19 7.16 6.48
CA THR A 31 9.04 7.13 7.93
C THR A 31 8.09 6.02 8.35
N GLN A 32 8.42 5.31 9.43
CA GLN A 32 7.57 4.26 10.00
C GLN A 32 6.74 4.83 11.14
N HIS A 33 5.50 4.41 11.19
CA HIS A 33 4.51 4.79 12.20
C HIS A 33 3.75 3.57 12.69
N ARG A 34 3.04 3.72 13.80
CA ARG A 34 2.17 2.70 14.36
C ARG A 34 0.78 3.29 14.65
N TRP A 35 -0.24 2.52 14.33
CA TRP A 35 -1.65 2.86 14.60
C TRP A 35 -2.26 1.84 15.56
N GLU A 36 -2.81 2.32 16.68
CA GLU A 36 -3.32 1.45 17.76
C GLU A 36 -4.74 1.80 18.21
N ASN A 37 -5.27 2.94 17.75
CA ASN A 37 -6.53 3.51 18.25
C ASN A 37 -7.64 3.51 17.21
N SER A 38 -7.73 2.45 16.39
CA SER A 38 -8.79 2.35 15.41
C SER A 38 -10.15 2.17 16.07
N LYS A 39 -11.12 2.99 15.68
CA LYS A 39 -12.53 2.85 16.05
C LYS A 39 -13.26 1.93 15.08
N VAL A 40 -12.87 1.92 13.81
CA VAL A 40 -13.43 1.05 12.79
C VAL A 40 -12.99 -0.40 13.00
N PHE A 41 -11.74 -0.63 13.42
CA PHE A 41 -11.20 -1.95 13.77
C PHE A 41 -10.69 -1.97 15.22
N PRO A 42 -11.59 -1.96 16.22
CA PRO A 42 -11.21 -1.84 17.62
C PRO A 42 -10.23 -2.93 18.08
N GLY A 43 -9.26 -2.54 18.90
CA GLY A 43 -8.25 -3.45 19.48
C GLY A 43 -7.16 -3.87 18.51
N THR A 44 -7.20 -3.43 17.25
CA THR A 44 -6.13 -3.72 16.29
C THR A 44 -4.96 -2.75 16.44
N GLN A 45 -3.78 -3.28 16.22
CA GLN A 45 -2.54 -2.53 16.07
C GLN A 45 -1.94 -2.82 14.70
N ARG A 46 -1.34 -1.83 14.05
CA ARG A 46 -0.71 -1.99 12.75
C ARG A 46 0.45 -1.03 12.55
N ASP A 47 1.44 -1.45 11.80
CA ASP A 47 2.50 -0.60 11.33
C ASP A 47 2.10 -0.04 9.96
N TYR A 48 2.48 1.22 9.71
CA TYR A 48 2.38 1.84 8.41
C TYR A 48 3.59 2.73 8.15
N TRP A 49 3.86 2.99 6.89
CA TRP A 49 4.96 3.84 6.47
C TRP A 49 4.43 4.93 5.56
N ILE A 50 5.03 6.10 5.66
CA ILE A 50 4.77 7.23 4.78
C ILE A 50 6.03 7.51 3.99
N TYR A 51 5.94 7.42 2.66
CA TYR A 51 6.94 7.89 1.75
C TYR A 51 6.57 9.29 1.26
N VAL A 52 7.51 10.22 1.38
CA VAL A 52 7.37 11.60 0.89
C VAL A 52 8.46 11.84 -0.15
N PRO A 53 8.11 12.13 -1.41
CA PRO A 53 9.11 12.38 -2.45
C PRO A 53 9.90 13.67 -2.17
N ALA A 54 11.15 13.74 -2.66
CA ALA A 54 12.00 14.91 -2.46
C ALA A 54 11.42 16.20 -3.08
N GLN A 55 10.55 16.06 -4.08
CA GLN A 55 9.88 17.17 -4.77
C GLN A 55 8.61 17.66 -4.05
N TYR A 56 8.27 17.07 -2.89
CA TYR A 56 7.09 17.49 -2.14
C TYR A 56 7.22 18.94 -1.64
N ASP A 57 6.18 19.71 -1.90
CA ASP A 57 6.02 21.09 -1.45
C ASP A 57 4.71 21.22 -0.65
N LYS A 58 4.79 21.53 0.63
CA LYS A 58 3.63 21.62 1.53
C LYS A 58 2.61 22.68 1.09
N SER A 59 3.01 23.65 0.28
CA SER A 59 2.10 24.68 -0.25
C SER A 59 1.18 24.16 -1.35
N LYS A 60 1.47 22.97 -1.90
CA LYS A 60 0.71 22.34 -2.99
C LYS A 60 0.17 20.98 -2.57
N PRO A 61 -1.10 20.67 -2.87
CA PRO A 61 -1.64 19.36 -2.55
C PRO A 61 -0.94 18.27 -3.38
N ALA A 62 -0.45 17.24 -2.70
CA ALA A 62 0.16 16.07 -3.33
C ALA A 62 -0.87 14.99 -3.63
N SER A 63 -0.70 14.26 -4.72
CA SER A 63 -1.43 13.01 -4.93
C SER A 63 -1.09 11.98 -3.86
N VAL A 64 -1.95 11.00 -3.64
CA VAL A 64 -1.72 9.94 -2.66
C VAL A 64 -1.96 8.56 -3.26
N MET A 65 -1.10 7.60 -2.93
CA MET A 65 -1.30 6.20 -3.26
C MET A 65 -1.14 5.33 -2.01
N ILE A 66 -2.18 4.57 -1.71
CA ILE A 66 -2.25 3.68 -0.54
C ILE A 66 -1.93 2.26 -1.00
N PHE A 67 -1.09 1.55 -0.24
CA PHE A 67 -0.68 0.18 -0.51
C PHE A 67 -1.10 -0.73 0.63
N ASN A 68 -2.02 -1.64 0.37
CA ASN A 68 -2.40 -2.72 1.27
C ASN A 68 -1.24 -3.73 1.39
N ASP A 69 -1.04 -4.34 2.56
CA ASP A 69 0.16 -5.13 2.88
C ASP A 69 1.47 -4.34 2.68
N GLY A 70 1.45 -3.08 3.09
CA GLY A 70 2.43 -2.06 2.76
C GLY A 70 3.88 -2.41 3.04
N GLY A 71 4.15 -3.20 4.09
CA GLY A 71 5.49 -3.67 4.40
C GLY A 71 6.16 -4.48 3.28
N GLY A 72 5.38 -5.07 2.36
CA GLY A 72 5.89 -5.74 1.18
C GLY A 72 6.32 -4.79 0.06
N TYR A 73 5.68 -3.62 -0.03
CA TYR A 73 5.91 -2.65 -1.10
C TYR A 73 7.00 -1.61 -0.78
N VAL A 74 7.14 -1.27 0.51
CA VAL A 74 8.02 -0.17 0.95
C VAL A 74 9.51 -0.50 0.92
N ARG A 75 9.87 -1.79 0.93
CA ARG A 75 11.27 -2.23 1.03
C ARG A 75 12.05 -1.97 -0.25
N GLU A 76 13.22 -1.32 -0.16
CA GLU A 76 14.10 -1.07 -1.30
C GLU A 76 14.71 -2.34 -1.91
N ASN A 77 14.93 -3.36 -1.10
CA ASN A 77 15.40 -4.68 -1.55
C ASN A 77 14.28 -5.70 -1.75
N GLY A 78 13.02 -5.25 -1.67
CA GLY A 78 11.83 -6.07 -1.88
C GLY A 78 11.47 -6.19 -3.36
N HIS A 79 10.44 -7.00 -3.66
CA HIS A 79 9.99 -7.22 -5.03
C HIS A 79 9.39 -5.97 -5.69
N SER A 80 8.69 -5.13 -4.95
CA SER A 80 7.92 -3.99 -5.49
C SER A 80 8.72 -2.69 -5.53
N ARG A 81 9.56 -2.43 -4.53
CA ARG A 81 10.44 -1.25 -4.45
C ARG A 81 9.73 0.08 -4.71
N ALA A 82 8.48 0.22 -4.24
CA ALA A 82 7.63 1.35 -4.61
C ALA A 82 8.28 2.73 -4.38
N PRO A 83 9.02 3.00 -3.28
CA PRO A 83 9.73 4.27 -3.12
C PRO A 83 10.74 4.56 -4.23
N VAL A 84 11.50 3.54 -4.67
CA VAL A 84 12.48 3.68 -5.77
C VAL A 84 11.78 3.99 -7.10
N VAL A 85 10.68 3.29 -7.36
CA VAL A 85 9.86 3.51 -8.57
C VAL A 85 9.27 4.91 -8.58
N PHE A 86 8.77 5.38 -7.43
CA PHE A 86 8.19 6.72 -7.28
C PHE A 86 9.25 7.80 -7.50
N ASP A 87 10.44 7.68 -6.89
CA ASP A 87 11.54 8.61 -7.09
C ASP A 87 11.86 8.76 -8.60
N ASN A 88 12.01 7.63 -9.31
CA ASN A 88 12.35 7.62 -10.72
C ASN A 88 11.22 8.21 -11.60
N LEU A 89 9.97 7.81 -11.37
CA LEU A 89 8.84 8.27 -12.19
C LEU A 89 8.51 9.75 -11.96
N ILE A 90 8.60 10.23 -10.72
CA ILE A 90 8.38 11.65 -10.39
C ILE A 90 9.49 12.50 -11.01
N ALA A 91 10.75 12.09 -10.89
CA ALA A 91 11.88 12.81 -11.50
C ALA A 91 11.79 12.86 -13.02
N GLN A 92 11.22 11.83 -13.66
CA GLN A 92 10.99 11.78 -15.12
C GLN A 92 9.73 12.55 -15.57
N GLY A 93 8.95 13.13 -14.65
CA GLY A 93 7.67 13.78 -14.97
C GLY A 93 6.58 12.81 -15.45
N LYS A 94 6.76 11.49 -15.26
CA LYS A 94 5.78 10.45 -15.63
C LYS A 94 4.76 10.15 -14.56
N MET A 95 4.97 10.69 -13.38
CA MET A 95 4.10 10.57 -12.22
C MET A 95 4.04 11.92 -11.51
N PRO A 96 2.87 12.39 -11.08
CA PRO A 96 2.77 13.60 -10.26
C PRO A 96 3.48 13.39 -8.91
N VAL A 97 3.77 14.47 -8.21
CA VAL A 97 4.26 14.40 -6.83
C VAL A 97 3.23 13.64 -6.00
N THR A 98 3.60 12.44 -5.55
CA THR A 98 2.69 11.48 -4.90
C THR A 98 3.28 11.01 -3.59
N ILE A 99 2.54 11.18 -2.50
CA ILE A 99 2.86 10.58 -1.19
C ILE A 99 2.38 9.14 -1.20
N GLY A 100 3.26 8.21 -0.82
CA GLY A 100 2.94 6.79 -0.66
C GLY A 100 2.59 6.47 0.79
N ILE A 101 1.45 5.83 1.03
CA ILE A 101 1.06 5.32 2.35
C ILE A 101 1.04 3.79 2.28
N PHE A 102 1.93 3.16 3.00
CA PHE A 102 2.13 1.71 3.02
C PHE A 102 1.57 1.16 4.32
N ILE A 103 0.41 0.51 4.30
CA ILE A 103 -0.28 0.09 5.52
C ILE A 103 -0.39 -1.43 5.61
N ASN A 104 0.00 -1.97 6.76
CA ASN A 104 -0.25 -3.37 7.07
C ASN A 104 -1.66 -3.57 7.63
N PRO A 105 -2.24 -4.77 7.47
CA PRO A 105 -3.49 -5.11 8.13
C PRO A 105 -3.30 -5.15 9.65
N GLY A 106 -4.39 -4.99 10.37
CA GLY A 106 -4.40 -5.00 11.82
C GLY A 106 -4.03 -6.37 12.42
N VAL A 107 -3.44 -6.30 13.59
CA VAL A 107 -3.18 -7.45 14.46
C VAL A 107 -3.78 -7.14 15.82
N ILE A 108 -4.57 -8.05 16.37
CA ILE A 108 -5.05 -7.97 17.75
C ILE A 108 -4.01 -8.65 18.63
N PRO A 109 -3.40 -7.93 19.58
CA PRO A 109 -2.44 -8.50 20.51
C PRO A 109 -3.02 -9.68 21.29
N ALA A 110 -2.18 -10.56 21.76
CA ALA A 110 -2.59 -11.63 22.63
C ALA A 110 -3.08 -11.07 23.98
N GLU A 111 -4.17 -11.59 24.51
CA GLU A 111 -4.74 -11.18 25.81
C GLU A 111 -3.84 -11.56 26.99
N GLN A 112 -3.03 -12.59 26.83
CA GLN A 112 -2.12 -13.10 27.88
C GLN A 112 -0.68 -13.12 27.39
N ALA A 113 0.25 -12.94 28.31
CA ALA A 113 1.69 -13.06 28.04
C ALA A 113 2.01 -14.47 27.50
N GLY A 114 2.71 -14.51 26.35
CA GLY A 114 3.05 -15.76 25.64
C GLY A 114 1.95 -16.30 24.72
N GLY A 115 0.77 -15.67 24.69
CA GLY A 115 -0.29 -16.00 23.76
C GLY A 115 0.05 -15.61 22.32
N LYS A 116 -0.75 -16.11 21.35
CA LYS A 116 -0.57 -15.78 19.93
C LYS A 116 -1.45 -14.60 19.56
N PRO A 117 -0.91 -13.57 18.91
CA PRO A 117 -1.71 -12.49 18.37
C PRO A 117 -2.63 -12.99 17.24
N ARG A 118 -3.78 -12.39 17.08
CA ARG A 118 -4.75 -12.71 16.02
C ARG A 118 -4.58 -11.74 14.85
N ARG A 119 -4.29 -12.29 13.68
CA ARG A 119 -4.23 -11.50 12.44
C ARG A 119 -5.64 -11.10 12.02
N ASN A 120 -5.85 -9.82 11.71
CA ASN A 120 -7.14 -9.30 11.28
C ASN A 120 -7.25 -9.15 9.74
N ARG A 121 -6.19 -9.47 9.01
CA ARG A 121 -6.06 -9.25 7.55
C ARG A 121 -7.27 -9.78 6.77
N SER A 122 -7.65 -11.02 7.02
CA SER A 122 -8.73 -11.64 6.28
C SER A 122 -10.08 -10.97 6.57
N PHE A 123 -10.31 -10.54 7.80
CA PHE A 123 -11.51 -9.79 8.15
C PHE A 123 -11.53 -8.40 7.50
N GLU A 124 -10.40 -7.71 7.45
CA GLU A 124 -10.30 -6.38 6.86
C GLU A 124 -10.36 -6.40 5.33
N TYR A 125 -9.75 -7.41 4.68
CA TYR A 125 -9.52 -7.41 3.24
C TYR A 125 -10.50 -8.26 2.45
N ASP A 126 -11.00 -9.35 3.01
CA ASP A 126 -11.90 -10.27 2.31
C ASP A 126 -13.39 -9.97 2.60
N SER A 127 -13.68 -9.05 3.53
CA SER A 127 -15.03 -8.57 3.79
C SER A 127 -15.44 -7.57 2.70
N LEU A 128 -16.56 -7.82 2.04
CA LEU A 128 -17.15 -6.89 1.08
C LEU A 128 -17.89 -5.77 1.85
N GLY A 129 -17.82 -4.54 1.35
CA GLY A 129 -18.45 -3.37 1.92
C GLY A 129 -17.49 -2.24 2.25
N ASP A 130 -17.99 -1.19 2.87
CA ASP A 130 -17.30 0.09 3.02
C ASP A 130 -16.33 0.16 4.21
N LEU A 131 -16.30 -0.86 5.08
CA LEU A 131 -15.63 -0.78 6.38
C LEU A 131 -14.14 -0.42 6.27
N TYR A 132 -13.43 -1.03 5.32
CA TYR A 132 -12.02 -0.70 5.11
C TYR A 132 -11.82 0.70 4.51
N ALA A 133 -12.70 1.10 3.59
CA ALA A 133 -12.69 2.45 3.04
C ALA A 133 -12.92 3.50 4.14
N ARG A 134 -13.86 3.24 5.07
CA ARG A 134 -14.11 4.10 6.22
C ARG A 134 -12.89 4.20 7.12
N PHE A 135 -12.20 3.11 7.40
CA PHE A 135 -10.96 3.15 8.17
C PHE A 135 -9.92 4.08 7.51
N LEU A 136 -9.75 3.97 6.18
CA LEU A 136 -8.81 4.83 5.47
C LEU A 136 -9.23 6.31 5.51
N ILE A 137 -10.52 6.59 5.30
CA ILE A 137 -11.06 7.94 5.12
C ILE A 137 -11.28 8.65 6.45
N GLU A 138 -11.81 7.94 7.45
CA GLU A 138 -12.21 8.53 8.72
C GLU A 138 -11.06 8.56 9.75
N GLU A 139 -10.03 7.71 9.56
CA GLU A 139 -8.95 7.55 10.54
C GLU A 139 -7.56 7.81 9.96
N LEU A 140 -7.12 7.01 8.97
CA LEU A 140 -5.74 7.04 8.50
C LEU A 140 -5.40 8.32 7.74
N LEU A 141 -6.21 8.69 6.74
CA LEU A 141 -5.94 9.88 5.93
C LEU A 141 -5.96 11.17 6.76
N PRO A 142 -6.94 11.41 7.67
CA PRO A 142 -6.91 12.57 8.55
C PRO A 142 -5.67 12.63 9.44
N GLU A 143 -5.12 11.50 9.87
CA GLU A 143 -3.87 11.46 10.64
C GLU A 143 -2.67 11.93 9.79
N VAL A 144 -2.59 11.45 8.55
CA VAL A 144 -1.51 11.83 7.61
C VAL A 144 -1.64 13.31 7.22
N GLU A 145 -2.85 13.82 7.04
CA GLU A 145 -3.17 15.20 6.68
C GLU A 145 -2.76 16.22 7.76
N LYS A 146 -2.60 15.82 9.02
CA LYS A 146 -2.01 16.69 10.05
C LYS A 146 -0.60 17.16 9.68
N SER A 147 0.14 16.37 8.95
CA SER A 147 1.55 16.62 8.61
C SER A 147 1.76 16.98 7.14
N TYR A 148 0.91 16.49 6.25
CA TYR A 148 1.09 16.61 4.81
C TYR A 148 -0.16 17.17 4.13
N ASN A 149 0.04 18.02 3.14
CA ASN A 149 -1.03 18.56 2.29
C ASN A 149 -1.34 17.53 1.19
N LEU A 150 -2.40 16.75 1.39
CA LEU A 150 -2.89 15.77 0.41
C LEU A 150 -4.00 16.39 -0.44
N THR A 151 -4.16 15.89 -1.66
CA THR A 151 -5.25 16.32 -2.55
C THR A 151 -6.61 15.86 -2.04
N ASP A 152 -7.62 16.72 -2.15
CA ASP A 152 -9.03 16.39 -1.90
C ASP A 152 -9.71 15.75 -3.12
N SER A 153 -9.06 15.82 -4.29
CA SER A 153 -9.59 15.25 -5.51
C SER A 153 -9.43 13.72 -5.55
N ALA A 154 -10.53 13.01 -5.81
CA ALA A 154 -10.52 11.57 -6.03
C ALA A 154 -9.59 11.16 -7.19
N GLU A 155 -9.43 12.03 -8.21
CA GLU A 155 -8.52 11.83 -9.33
C GLU A 155 -7.04 11.79 -8.91
N GLY A 156 -6.69 12.38 -7.79
CA GLY A 156 -5.34 12.32 -7.21
C GLY A 156 -5.13 11.18 -6.23
N ARG A 157 -6.13 10.31 -6.00
CA ARG A 157 -6.08 9.24 -5.00
C ARG A 157 -6.13 7.86 -5.63
N ALA A 158 -5.17 7.02 -5.27
CA ALA A 158 -5.05 5.65 -5.75
C ALA A 158 -4.94 4.66 -4.59
N ILE A 159 -5.42 3.44 -4.80
CA ILE A 159 -5.27 2.34 -3.85
C ILE A 159 -4.75 1.08 -4.56
N CYS A 160 -3.84 0.37 -3.91
CA CYS A 160 -3.11 -0.76 -4.48
C CYS A 160 -3.11 -1.95 -3.52
N GLY A 161 -3.17 -3.15 -4.08
CA GLY A 161 -3.00 -4.37 -3.31
C GLY A 161 -2.84 -5.62 -4.16
N LEU A 162 -2.45 -6.71 -3.51
CA LEU A 162 -2.21 -8.02 -4.12
C LEU A 162 -3.07 -9.07 -3.43
N SER A 163 -3.68 -9.99 -4.21
CA SER A 163 -4.55 -11.06 -3.68
C SER A 163 -5.71 -10.48 -2.87
N SER A 164 -5.92 -10.87 -1.62
CA SER A 164 -6.90 -10.25 -0.72
C SER A 164 -6.72 -8.72 -0.63
N GLY A 165 -5.48 -8.22 -0.61
CA GLY A 165 -5.21 -6.78 -0.67
C GLY A 165 -5.69 -6.13 -1.97
N GLY A 166 -5.67 -6.86 -3.08
CA GLY A 166 -6.20 -6.43 -4.39
C GLY A 166 -7.73 -6.37 -4.41
N ILE A 167 -8.40 -7.35 -3.79
CA ILE A 167 -9.87 -7.32 -3.59
C ILE A 167 -10.25 -6.13 -2.73
N CYS A 168 -9.57 -5.96 -1.61
CA CYS A 168 -9.79 -4.86 -0.68
C CYS A 168 -9.61 -3.48 -1.34
N ALA A 169 -8.56 -3.32 -2.16
CA ALA A 169 -8.32 -2.09 -2.90
C ALA A 169 -9.46 -1.78 -3.87
N PHE A 170 -9.92 -2.79 -4.60
CA PHE A 170 -11.05 -2.64 -5.52
C PHE A 170 -12.34 -2.33 -4.77
N THR A 171 -12.65 -3.09 -3.71
CA THR A 171 -13.86 -2.89 -2.89
C THR A 171 -13.91 -1.49 -2.29
N ALA A 172 -12.78 -1.01 -1.74
CA ALA A 172 -12.72 0.35 -1.17
C ALA A 172 -13.02 1.44 -2.21
N ALA A 173 -12.52 1.31 -3.44
CA ALA A 173 -12.80 2.25 -4.51
C ALA A 173 -14.23 2.10 -5.07
N TRP A 174 -14.76 0.88 -5.11
CA TRP A 174 -16.14 0.62 -5.52
C TRP A 174 -17.16 1.25 -4.56
N GLU A 175 -16.94 1.08 -3.25
CA GLU A 175 -17.80 1.64 -2.20
C GLU A 175 -17.65 3.16 -2.07
N ARG A 176 -16.46 3.69 -2.37
CA ARG A 176 -16.16 5.12 -2.25
C ARG A 176 -15.49 5.69 -3.51
N PRO A 177 -16.22 5.68 -4.66
CA PRO A 177 -15.74 6.26 -5.92
C PRO A 177 -15.58 7.78 -5.86
N ASP A 178 -16.25 8.43 -4.90
CA ASP A 178 -16.05 9.83 -4.56
C ASP A 178 -14.69 10.13 -3.94
N TYR A 179 -14.00 9.10 -3.44
CA TYR A 179 -12.73 9.22 -2.74
C TYR A 179 -11.54 8.60 -3.51
N PHE A 180 -11.76 7.48 -4.20
CA PHE A 180 -10.74 6.75 -4.95
C PHE A 180 -11.22 6.45 -6.37
N THR A 181 -10.51 6.96 -7.38
CA THR A 181 -10.83 6.68 -8.79
C THR A 181 -9.80 5.77 -9.45
N LYS A 182 -8.68 5.48 -8.78
CA LYS A 182 -7.58 4.68 -9.33
C LYS A 182 -7.29 3.46 -8.47
N VAL A 183 -7.32 2.29 -9.10
CA VAL A 183 -7.05 1.02 -8.43
C VAL A 183 -5.97 0.25 -9.16
N VAL A 184 -4.99 -0.26 -8.41
CA VAL A 184 -4.02 -1.24 -8.90
C VAL A 184 -4.25 -2.54 -8.13
N SER A 185 -4.92 -3.50 -8.76
CA SER A 185 -5.23 -4.80 -8.17
C SER A 185 -4.45 -5.90 -8.86
N TYR A 186 -3.56 -6.55 -8.13
CA TYR A 186 -2.78 -7.69 -8.61
C TYR A 186 -3.42 -9.00 -8.16
N ILE A 187 -3.71 -9.90 -9.10
CA ILE A 187 -4.25 -11.26 -8.85
C ILE A 187 -5.37 -11.30 -7.80
N GLY A 188 -6.24 -10.30 -7.79
CA GLY A 188 -7.43 -10.28 -6.93
C GLY A 188 -8.46 -11.31 -7.43
N SER A 189 -9.00 -12.11 -6.52
CA SER A 189 -10.13 -13.02 -6.82
C SER A 189 -11.42 -12.30 -6.48
N PHE A 190 -12.05 -11.65 -7.45
CA PHE A 190 -13.25 -10.83 -7.25
C PHE A 190 -14.50 -11.64 -6.94
N THR A 191 -14.45 -12.42 -5.89
CA THR A 191 -15.56 -13.23 -5.38
C THR A 191 -15.65 -13.05 -3.87
N ASN A 192 -16.83 -13.36 -3.31
CA ASN A 192 -16.98 -13.43 -1.86
C ASN A 192 -16.26 -14.67 -1.32
N ILE A 193 -15.01 -14.51 -0.88
CA ILE A 193 -14.18 -15.61 -0.37
C ILE A 193 -14.70 -16.13 0.98
N ARG A 194 -15.51 -15.36 1.68
CA ARG A 194 -16.01 -15.71 3.01
C ARG A 194 -17.43 -16.29 3.02
N GLY A 195 -18.12 -16.28 1.88
CA GLY A 195 -19.47 -16.84 1.71
C GLY A 195 -20.58 -15.92 2.14
#